data_8e53d76855cde4d49160462b5015553b
#
_entry.id   8e53d76855cde4d49160462b5015553b
#
_cell.length_a   1.000
_cell.length_b   1.000
_cell.length_c   1.000
_cell.angle_alpha   90.00
_cell.angle_beta   90.00
_cell.angle_gamma   90.00
#
_symmetry.space_group_name_H-M   'P 1'
#
loop_
_entity.id
_entity.type
_entity.pdbx_description
1 polymer ?
#
loop_
_entity_poly.entity_id
_entity_poly.type
_entity_poly.pdbx_seq_one_letter_code
_entity_poly.pdbx_strand_id
1 'polypeptide(L)'
;PILLQNACQRLPAHRQAIRGVFAGGTFCYEALLLLREFVGDVSSNTPINKQMKLKNNNISTGHVCIDFGEDEFTVGRPHPMLDFRFRNDRIVQEARDPETAVILLDLVLGYGANANPAGALMPAIRKAMEVARAEGRTLAIVASVCGTSDDLQGLEQQKAALREAGVTVLSSNAQASRFAGQIAQATQK
;
A
#
# COMPACT_ATOMS: atom_id res chain seq x y z
N PRO A 1 11.94 -0.08 -16.68
CA PRO A 1 12.37 -1.50 -16.88
C PRO A 1 13.22 -2.00 -15.70
N ILE A 2 14.28 -1.30 -15.30
CA ILE A 2 15.23 -1.75 -14.25
C ILE A 2 14.56 -1.89 -12.88
N LEU A 3 13.73 -0.94 -12.46
CA LEU A 3 13.00 -1.01 -11.18
C LEU A 3 12.07 -2.23 -11.11
N LEU A 4 11.37 -2.51 -12.21
CA LEU A 4 10.47 -3.65 -12.30
C LEU A 4 11.26 -4.98 -12.27
N GLN A 5 12.35 -5.07 -13.01
CA GLN A 5 13.24 -6.23 -12.97
C GLN A 5 13.77 -6.49 -11.55
N ASN A 6 14.24 -5.46 -10.85
CA ASN A 6 14.74 -5.58 -9.48
C ASN A 6 13.64 -6.00 -8.48
N ALA A 7 12.41 -5.51 -8.68
CA ALA A 7 11.28 -5.89 -7.85
C ALA A 7 10.85 -7.35 -8.11
N CYS A 8 10.82 -7.78 -9.38
CA CYS A 8 10.37 -9.12 -9.78
C CYS A 8 11.41 -10.22 -9.57
N GLN A 9 12.71 -9.93 -9.72
CA GLN A 9 13.78 -10.93 -9.58
C GLN A 9 13.82 -11.62 -8.20
N ARG A 10 13.20 -11.00 -7.20
CA ARG A 10 13.19 -11.48 -5.82
C ARG A 10 11.87 -12.10 -5.38
N LEU A 11 10.83 -12.05 -6.23
CA LEU A 11 9.51 -12.57 -5.91
C LEU A 11 9.32 -13.96 -6.52
N PRO A 12 8.90 -14.97 -5.74
CA PRO A 12 8.54 -16.29 -6.28
C PRO A 12 7.34 -16.21 -7.23
N ALA A 13 7.35 -17.01 -8.28
CA ALA A 13 6.36 -17.01 -9.36
C ALA A 13 4.89 -17.28 -8.96
N HIS A 14 4.64 -17.77 -7.75
CA HIS A 14 3.30 -18.10 -7.24
C HIS A 14 2.69 -17.03 -6.32
N ARG A 15 3.36 -15.90 -6.11
CA ARG A 15 2.88 -14.80 -5.24
C ARG A 15 2.45 -13.63 -6.08
N GLN A 16 1.18 -13.28 -5.96
CA GLN A 16 0.56 -12.34 -6.88
C GLN A 16 -0.27 -11.28 -6.17
N ALA A 17 -0.61 -11.51 -4.89
CA ALA A 17 -1.56 -10.66 -4.22
C ALA A 17 -1.03 -9.24 -3.98
N ILE A 18 -1.82 -8.27 -4.41
CA ILE A 18 -1.64 -6.86 -4.09
C ILE A 18 -2.50 -6.54 -2.88
N ARG A 19 -1.91 -5.86 -1.90
CA ARG A 19 -2.57 -5.39 -0.68
C ARG A 19 -2.46 -3.87 -0.61
N GLY A 20 -3.50 -3.16 -1.03
CA GLY A 20 -3.60 -1.71 -0.91
C GLY A 20 -4.08 -1.31 0.48
N VAL A 21 -3.35 -0.42 1.15
CA VAL A 21 -3.66 0.09 2.50
C VAL A 21 -3.68 1.61 2.44
N PHE A 22 -4.84 2.18 2.14
CA PHE A 22 -5.01 3.60 1.83
C PHE A 22 -5.56 4.41 3.01
N ALA A 23 -5.11 5.67 3.11
CA ALA A 23 -5.59 6.62 4.11
C ALA A 23 -6.98 7.18 3.77
N GLY A 24 -7.43 7.06 2.52
CA GLY A 24 -8.70 7.64 2.08
C GLY A 24 -9.16 7.15 0.72
N GLY A 25 -10.44 7.38 0.45
CA GLY A 25 -11.17 6.84 -0.70
C GLY A 25 -10.65 7.28 -2.06
N THR A 26 -10.16 8.51 -2.21
CA THR A 26 -9.72 9.03 -3.50
C THR A 26 -8.61 8.17 -4.11
N PHE A 27 -7.55 7.91 -3.34
CA PHE A 27 -6.42 7.09 -3.82
C PHE A 27 -6.74 5.61 -3.87
N CYS A 28 -7.56 5.11 -2.94
CA CYS A 28 -8.06 3.74 -3.00
C CYS A 28 -8.87 3.51 -4.28
N TYR A 29 -9.81 4.39 -4.62
CA TYR A 29 -10.63 4.29 -5.81
C TYR A 29 -9.81 4.38 -7.12
N GLU A 30 -8.87 5.33 -7.19
CA GLU A 30 -7.93 5.42 -8.33
C GLU A 30 -7.13 4.13 -8.48
N ALA A 31 -6.61 3.58 -7.38
CA ALA A 31 -5.88 2.32 -7.41
C ALA A 31 -6.76 1.15 -7.91
N LEU A 32 -8.00 1.04 -7.44
CA LEU A 32 -8.95 0.03 -7.90
C LEU A 32 -9.19 0.11 -9.41
N LEU A 33 -9.34 1.33 -9.96
CA LEU A 33 -9.52 1.54 -11.40
C LEU A 33 -8.32 1.07 -12.20
N LEU A 34 -7.10 1.43 -11.75
CA LEU A 34 -5.88 1.18 -12.50
C LEU A 34 -5.40 -0.27 -12.38
N LEU A 35 -5.55 -0.88 -11.21
CA LEU A 35 -5.15 -2.28 -10.99
C LEU A 35 -5.96 -3.26 -11.84
N ARG A 36 -7.23 -2.94 -12.15
CA ARG A 36 -8.07 -3.78 -13.01
C ARG A 36 -7.46 -4.04 -14.39
N GLU A 37 -6.65 -3.12 -14.90
CA GLU A 37 -5.96 -3.27 -16.20
C GLU A 37 -4.90 -4.39 -16.17
N PHE A 38 -4.40 -4.75 -14.99
CA PHE A 38 -3.30 -5.70 -14.80
C PHE A 38 -3.73 -7.04 -14.21
N VAL A 39 -4.63 -7.00 -13.23
CA VAL A 39 -4.95 -8.16 -12.40
C VAL A 39 -6.45 -8.52 -12.37
N GLY A 40 -7.26 -7.83 -13.16
CA GLY A 40 -8.71 -8.03 -13.15
C GLY A 40 -9.38 -7.45 -11.90
N ASP A 41 -10.35 -8.15 -11.36
CA ASP A 41 -11.13 -7.66 -10.23
C ASP A 41 -10.30 -7.58 -8.93
N VAL A 42 -10.47 -6.46 -8.23
CA VAL A 42 -9.84 -6.18 -6.94
C VAL A 42 -10.93 -5.98 -5.90
N SER A 43 -10.87 -6.74 -4.82
CA SER A 43 -11.83 -6.63 -3.71
C SER A 43 -11.53 -5.40 -2.84
N SER A 44 -12.58 -4.81 -2.26
CA SER A 44 -12.45 -3.63 -1.39
C SER A 44 -13.61 -3.52 -0.41
N ASN A 45 -13.41 -2.76 0.66
CA ASN A 45 -14.51 -2.25 1.49
C ASN A 45 -15.32 -1.16 0.77
N THR A 46 -14.74 -0.50 -0.26
CA THR A 46 -15.37 0.51 -1.11
C THR A 46 -15.21 0.15 -2.60
N PRO A 47 -15.73 -1.01 -3.06
CA PRO A 47 -15.43 -1.52 -4.38
C PRO A 47 -16.11 -0.72 -5.50
N ILE A 48 -15.48 -0.67 -6.69
CA ILE A 48 -16.10 -0.16 -7.91
C ILE A 48 -17.28 -1.05 -8.32
N ASN A 49 -17.05 -2.38 -8.32
CA ASN A 49 -18.06 -3.37 -8.57
C ASN A 49 -18.59 -3.92 -7.25
N LYS A 50 -19.91 -3.81 -7.01
CA LYS A 50 -20.56 -4.28 -5.78
C LYS A 50 -20.29 -5.76 -5.46
N GLN A 51 -20.07 -6.59 -6.48
CA GLN A 51 -19.74 -8.00 -6.30
C GLN A 51 -18.38 -8.23 -5.64
N MET A 52 -17.49 -7.23 -5.74
CA MET A 52 -16.15 -7.25 -5.15
C MET A 52 -16.11 -6.65 -3.72
N LYS A 53 -17.28 -6.41 -3.12
CA LYS A 53 -17.37 -5.98 -1.72
C LYS A 53 -16.83 -7.07 -0.81
N LEU A 54 -15.87 -6.71 0.03
CA LEU A 54 -15.36 -7.60 1.06
C LEU A 54 -16.47 -7.99 2.03
N LYS A 55 -16.58 -9.28 2.32
CA LYS A 55 -17.52 -9.80 3.34
C LYS A 55 -17.02 -9.53 4.76
N ASN A 56 -15.71 -9.50 4.91
CA ASN A 56 -15.02 -9.20 6.16
C ASN A 56 -13.78 -8.37 5.84
N ASN A 57 -13.74 -7.13 6.31
CA ASN A 57 -12.66 -6.20 6.04
C ASN A 57 -11.34 -6.56 6.74
N ASN A 58 -11.36 -7.53 7.66
CA ASN A 58 -10.16 -8.04 8.33
C ASN A 58 -9.48 -9.21 7.59
N ILE A 59 -10.12 -9.75 6.54
CA ILE A 59 -9.61 -10.91 5.80
C ILE A 59 -9.37 -10.52 4.34
N SER A 60 -8.15 -10.73 3.86
CA SER A 60 -7.77 -10.54 2.46
C SER A 60 -7.70 -11.89 1.74
N THR A 61 -8.26 -11.93 0.53
CA THR A 61 -8.13 -13.05 -0.40
C THR A 61 -7.94 -12.48 -1.81
N GLY A 62 -6.95 -12.95 -2.55
CA GLY A 62 -6.59 -12.42 -3.87
C GLY A 62 -6.11 -10.97 -3.79
N HIS A 63 -6.48 -10.11 -4.73
CA HIS A 63 -6.12 -8.69 -4.73
C HIS A 63 -7.13 -7.90 -3.90
N VAL A 64 -6.63 -7.09 -2.95
CA VAL A 64 -7.46 -6.31 -2.01
C VAL A 64 -6.91 -4.90 -1.85
N CYS A 65 -7.79 -3.90 -1.90
CA CYS A 65 -7.50 -2.52 -1.49
C CYS A 65 -8.48 -2.07 -0.40
N ILE A 66 -7.97 -1.57 0.71
CA ILE A 66 -8.77 -1.08 1.84
C ILE A 66 -8.63 0.43 1.96
N ASP A 67 -9.77 1.10 1.98
CA ASP A 67 -9.92 2.49 2.38
C ASP A 67 -10.14 2.56 3.88
N PHE A 68 -9.11 3.01 4.60
CA PHE A 68 -9.18 3.24 6.05
C PHE A 68 -9.83 4.58 6.43
N GLY A 69 -10.15 5.42 5.44
CA GLY A 69 -10.89 6.67 5.64
C GLY A 69 -12.40 6.47 5.84
N GLU A 70 -12.93 5.27 5.59
CA GLU A 70 -14.35 4.96 5.75
C GLU A 70 -14.81 5.01 7.22
N ASP A 71 -16.11 5.27 7.40
CA ASP A 71 -16.74 5.45 8.70
C ASP A 71 -16.47 4.29 9.67
N GLU A 72 -16.41 3.05 9.18
CA GLU A 72 -16.14 1.88 10.01
C GLU A 72 -14.78 1.93 10.72
N PHE A 73 -13.83 2.66 10.16
CA PHE A 73 -12.49 2.85 10.74
C PHE A 73 -12.31 4.19 11.46
N THR A 74 -13.15 5.19 11.14
CA THR A 74 -12.98 6.58 11.59
C THR A 74 -13.99 7.03 12.64
N VAL A 75 -15.17 6.40 12.75
CA VAL A 75 -16.15 6.79 13.77
C VAL A 75 -15.57 6.59 15.19
N GLY A 76 -15.49 7.70 15.93
CA GLY A 76 -14.91 7.73 17.29
C GLY A 76 -13.38 7.58 17.34
N ARG A 77 -12.68 7.76 16.23
CA ARG A 77 -11.23 7.61 16.10
C ARG A 77 -10.64 8.70 15.23
N PRO A 78 -9.34 9.04 15.40
CA PRO A 78 -8.67 9.95 14.48
C PRO A 78 -8.60 9.36 13.06
N HIS A 79 -8.65 10.25 12.07
CA HIS A 79 -8.50 9.86 10.67
C HIS A 79 -7.14 9.19 10.41
N PRO A 80 -7.03 8.19 9.50
CA PRO A 80 -5.78 7.46 9.22
C PRO A 80 -4.66 8.31 8.60
N MET A 81 -4.92 9.55 8.22
CA MET A 81 -3.88 10.54 7.89
C MET A 81 -3.19 11.10 9.14
N LEU A 82 -3.84 11.05 10.31
CA LEU A 82 -3.32 11.51 11.60
C LEU A 82 -2.77 10.35 12.42
N ASP A 83 -3.55 9.27 12.53
CA ASP A 83 -3.25 8.10 13.35
C ASP A 83 -3.04 6.86 12.47
N PHE A 84 -1.83 6.39 12.44
CA PHE A 84 -1.41 5.28 11.58
C PHE A 84 -1.59 3.89 12.20
N ARG A 85 -2.05 3.76 13.45
CA ARG A 85 -2.11 2.47 14.16
C ARG A 85 -2.83 1.39 13.37
N PHE A 86 -4.04 1.63 12.89
CA PHE A 86 -4.79 0.63 12.12
C PHE A 86 -4.14 0.27 10.79
N ARG A 87 -3.59 1.26 10.09
CA ARG A 87 -2.84 1.01 8.85
C ARG A 87 -1.58 0.21 9.13
N ASN A 88 -0.86 0.52 10.21
CA ASN A 88 0.34 -0.18 10.63
C ASN A 88 0.05 -1.65 10.97
N ASP A 89 -0.99 -1.91 11.74
CA ASP A 89 -1.42 -3.27 12.07
C ASP A 89 -1.78 -4.05 10.81
N ARG A 90 -2.50 -3.40 9.89
CA ARG A 90 -2.86 -4.02 8.62
C ARG A 90 -1.66 -4.32 7.73
N ILE A 91 -0.69 -3.43 7.61
CA ILE A 91 0.54 -3.66 6.85
C ILE A 91 1.26 -4.91 7.36
N VAL A 92 1.40 -5.04 8.68
CA VAL A 92 2.05 -6.21 9.30
C VAL A 92 1.21 -7.48 9.10
N GLN A 93 -0.11 -7.39 9.20
CA GLN A 93 -1.02 -8.50 8.95
C GLN A 93 -0.87 -9.02 7.51
N GLU A 94 -0.91 -8.13 6.53
CA GLU A 94 -0.77 -8.50 5.12
C GLU A 94 0.61 -9.08 4.78
N ALA A 95 1.65 -8.61 5.46
CA ALA A 95 3.00 -9.16 5.28
C ALA A 95 3.14 -10.60 5.77
N ARG A 96 2.29 -11.06 6.69
CA ARG A 96 2.24 -12.45 7.17
C ARG A 96 1.56 -13.39 6.18
N ASP A 97 0.72 -12.87 5.29
CA ASP A 97 0.06 -13.66 4.27
C ASP A 97 1.10 -14.09 3.21
N PRO A 98 1.30 -15.41 3.01
CA PRO A 98 2.26 -15.92 2.04
C PRO A 98 1.92 -15.57 0.60
N GLU A 99 0.68 -15.22 0.27
CA GLU A 99 0.27 -14.81 -1.06
C GLU A 99 0.64 -13.36 -1.39
N THR A 100 0.92 -12.54 -0.37
CA THR A 100 1.22 -11.12 -0.57
C THR A 100 2.55 -10.93 -1.28
N ALA A 101 2.50 -10.37 -2.48
CA ALA A 101 3.66 -9.95 -3.27
C ALA A 101 3.95 -8.46 -3.09
N VAL A 102 2.90 -7.64 -3.04
CA VAL A 102 3.01 -6.18 -3.03
C VAL A 102 2.12 -5.58 -1.96
N ILE A 103 2.66 -4.70 -1.14
CA ILE A 103 1.89 -3.76 -0.31
C ILE A 103 1.95 -2.38 -0.98
N LEU A 104 0.79 -1.81 -1.28
CA LEU A 104 0.63 -0.52 -1.93
C LEU A 104 0.09 0.50 -0.94
N LEU A 105 0.78 1.63 -0.80
CA LEU A 105 0.54 2.64 0.23
C LEU A 105 0.41 4.04 -0.36
N ASP A 106 -0.35 4.89 0.30
CA ASP A 106 -0.34 6.33 0.12
C ASP A 106 0.14 7.04 1.38
N LEU A 107 0.84 8.14 1.23
CA LEU A 107 1.09 9.13 2.27
C LEU A 107 0.54 10.48 1.80
N VAL A 108 -0.13 11.18 2.69
CA VAL A 108 -0.67 12.51 2.42
C VAL A 108 -0.04 13.48 3.40
N LEU A 109 0.55 14.55 2.85
CA LEU A 109 1.11 15.67 3.60
C LEU A 109 0.10 16.80 3.66
N GLY A 110 0.41 17.82 4.42
CA GLY A 110 -0.37 19.05 4.50
C GLY A 110 -0.87 19.32 5.91
N TYR A 111 -1.61 20.43 6.00
CA TYR A 111 -2.21 20.85 7.26
C TYR A 111 -3.26 19.85 7.73
N GLY A 112 -3.21 19.45 9.00
CA GLY A 112 -4.12 18.45 9.56
C GLY A 112 -3.73 17.00 9.30
N ALA A 113 -2.63 16.74 8.59
CA ALA A 113 -2.02 15.40 8.50
C ALA A 113 -0.99 15.17 9.63
N ASN A 114 -0.51 13.94 9.77
CA ASN A 114 0.54 13.60 10.72
C ASN A 114 1.79 14.46 10.49
N ALA A 115 2.44 14.89 11.54
CA ALA A 115 3.64 15.73 11.45
C ALA A 115 4.84 15.00 10.80
N ASN A 116 4.89 13.67 10.89
CA ASN A 116 5.93 12.83 10.28
C ASN A 116 5.34 11.50 9.78
N PRO A 117 4.59 11.51 8.69
CA PRO A 117 3.87 10.32 8.21
C PRO A 117 4.78 9.16 7.82
N ALA A 118 5.93 9.40 7.20
CA ALA A 118 6.91 8.34 6.92
C ALA A 118 7.45 7.72 8.21
N GLY A 119 7.79 8.55 9.20
CA GLY A 119 8.21 8.06 10.52
C GLY A 119 7.15 7.25 11.24
N ALA A 120 5.87 7.64 11.11
CA ALA A 120 4.74 6.92 11.69
C ALA A 120 4.50 5.53 11.04
N LEU A 121 4.78 5.38 9.73
CA LEU A 121 4.70 4.09 9.01
C LEU A 121 5.94 3.20 9.20
N MET A 122 7.08 3.79 9.53
CA MET A 122 8.38 3.10 9.53
C MET A 122 8.42 1.83 10.38
N PRO A 123 7.84 1.78 11.61
CA PRO A 123 7.83 0.55 12.41
C PRO A 123 7.11 -0.61 11.69
N ALA A 124 5.98 -0.33 11.05
CA ALA A 124 5.21 -1.34 10.33
C ALA A 124 5.92 -1.81 9.05
N ILE A 125 6.52 -0.89 8.29
CA ILE A 125 7.31 -1.20 7.09
C ILE A 125 8.48 -2.13 7.45
N ARG A 126 9.25 -1.79 8.47
CA ARG A 126 10.38 -2.62 8.93
C ARG A 126 9.91 -4.00 9.39
N LYS A 127 8.82 -4.03 10.17
CA LYS A 127 8.26 -5.29 10.67
C LYS A 127 7.72 -6.17 9.53
N ALA A 128 7.06 -5.58 8.54
CA ALA A 128 6.57 -6.28 7.35
C ALA A 128 7.73 -6.94 6.56
N MET A 129 8.80 -6.19 6.35
CA MET A 129 9.99 -6.72 5.66
C MET A 129 10.71 -7.80 6.49
N GLU A 130 10.78 -7.64 7.81
CA GLU A 130 11.34 -8.63 8.73
C GLU A 130 10.57 -9.94 8.68
N VAL A 131 9.22 -9.86 8.79
CA VAL A 131 8.33 -11.04 8.73
C VAL A 131 8.52 -11.78 7.41
N ALA A 132 8.48 -11.07 6.28
CA ALA A 132 8.67 -11.69 4.98
C ALA A 132 10.05 -12.36 4.87
N ARG A 133 11.11 -11.70 5.33
CA ARG A 133 12.49 -12.21 5.30
C ARG A 133 12.66 -13.44 6.18
N ALA A 134 12.06 -13.45 7.37
CA ALA A 134 12.14 -14.59 8.30
C ALA A 134 11.55 -15.88 7.70
N GLU A 135 10.60 -15.73 6.76
CA GLU A 135 9.99 -16.85 6.01
C GLU A 135 10.67 -17.09 4.65
N GLY A 136 11.86 -16.52 4.43
CA GLY A 136 12.58 -16.64 3.15
C GLY A 136 11.89 -15.97 1.97
N ARG A 137 10.99 -15.02 2.26
CA ARG A 137 10.19 -14.29 1.25
C ARG A 137 10.74 -12.91 0.95
N THR A 138 10.48 -12.43 -0.24
CA THR A 138 10.62 -11.01 -0.60
C THR A 138 9.22 -10.39 -0.67
N LEU A 139 9.10 -9.17 -0.19
CA LEU A 139 7.88 -8.36 -0.21
C LEU A 139 8.22 -7.03 -0.86
N ALA A 140 7.49 -6.66 -1.91
CA ALA A 140 7.60 -5.34 -2.49
C ALA A 140 6.69 -4.36 -1.72
N ILE A 141 7.22 -3.24 -1.26
CA ILE A 141 6.42 -2.14 -0.72
C ILE A 141 6.53 -0.97 -1.68
N VAL A 142 5.40 -0.53 -2.19
CA VAL A 142 5.27 0.55 -3.18
C VAL A 142 4.44 1.66 -2.57
N ALA A 143 4.89 2.89 -2.71
CA ALA A 143 4.19 4.04 -2.15
C ALA A 143 4.20 5.26 -3.07
N SER A 144 3.22 6.13 -2.87
CA SER A 144 3.23 7.51 -3.34
C SER A 144 3.11 8.47 -2.17
N VAL A 145 3.69 9.66 -2.32
CA VAL A 145 3.57 10.75 -1.35
C VAL A 145 2.90 11.92 -2.04
N CYS A 146 1.69 12.24 -1.59
CA CYS A 146 0.91 13.39 -2.05
C CYS A 146 1.21 14.58 -1.15
N GLY A 147 1.74 15.63 -1.72
CA GLY A 147 2.09 16.86 -1.01
C GLY A 147 2.88 17.80 -1.91
N THR A 148 3.26 18.93 -1.37
CA THR A 148 4.03 19.97 -2.03
C THR A 148 5.35 20.24 -1.29
N SER A 149 6.26 20.97 -1.91
CA SER A 149 7.51 21.42 -1.27
C SER A 149 7.27 22.33 -0.07
N ASP A 150 6.10 22.98 -0.01
CA ASP A 150 5.75 23.94 1.02
C ASP A 150 5.08 23.30 2.26
N ASP A 151 4.78 22.00 2.18
CA ASP A 151 4.25 21.27 3.32
C ASP A 151 5.29 21.14 4.44
N LEU A 152 4.86 21.43 5.68
CA LEU A 152 5.73 21.44 6.87
C LEU A 152 6.46 20.11 7.12
N GLN A 153 5.89 19.01 6.66
CA GLN A 153 6.46 17.67 6.78
C GLN A 153 7.70 17.45 5.91
N GLY A 154 7.91 18.29 4.88
CA GLY A 154 9.05 18.20 3.95
C GLY A 154 8.90 17.04 2.97
N LEU A 155 8.31 17.30 1.80
CA LEU A 155 8.00 16.27 0.80
C LEU A 155 9.19 15.37 0.46
N GLU A 156 10.35 15.94 0.17
CA GLU A 156 11.52 15.15 -0.20
C GLU A 156 12.13 14.39 0.99
N GLN A 157 12.03 14.92 2.21
CA GLN A 157 12.44 14.22 3.41
C GLN A 157 11.59 12.96 3.66
N GLN A 158 10.25 13.06 3.50
CA GLN A 158 9.34 11.93 3.64
C GLN A 158 9.62 10.86 2.58
N LYS A 159 9.83 11.27 1.32
CA LYS A 159 10.20 10.35 0.23
C LYS A 159 11.55 9.68 0.48
N ALA A 160 12.55 10.43 0.94
CA ALA A 160 13.88 9.90 1.24
C ALA A 160 13.82 8.85 2.35
N ALA A 161 13.13 9.14 3.45
CA ALA A 161 12.97 8.21 4.57
C ALA A 161 12.32 6.88 4.13
N LEU A 162 11.30 6.92 3.26
CA LEU A 162 10.69 5.72 2.70
C LEU A 162 11.66 4.94 1.81
N ARG A 163 12.41 5.62 0.94
CA ARG A 163 13.40 4.97 0.04
C ARG A 163 14.52 4.31 0.82
N GLU A 164 15.03 4.95 1.86
CA GLU A 164 16.06 4.41 2.76
C GLU A 164 15.56 3.13 3.47
N ALA A 165 14.27 3.04 3.75
CA ALA A 165 13.65 1.83 4.29
C ALA A 165 13.40 0.74 3.24
N GLY A 166 13.75 0.96 1.96
CA GLY A 166 13.57 -0.01 0.89
C GLY A 166 12.20 0.06 0.20
N VAL A 167 11.41 1.10 0.45
CA VAL A 167 10.14 1.32 -0.24
C VAL A 167 10.39 1.91 -1.63
N THR A 168 9.72 1.40 -2.65
CA THR A 168 9.69 2.00 -3.98
C THR A 168 8.72 3.17 -3.99
N VAL A 169 9.23 4.40 -4.04
CA VAL A 169 8.41 5.62 -4.03
C VAL A 169 8.26 6.17 -5.44
N LEU A 170 7.03 6.18 -5.94
CA LEU A 170 6.65 6.71 -7.25
C LEU A 170 6.13 8.15 -7.13
N SER A 171 6.07 8.86 -8.27
CA SER A 171 5.73 10.28 -8.30
C SER A 171 4.23 10.57 -8.09
N SER A 172 3.37 9.57 -8.28
CA SER A 172 1.93 9.68 -8.08
C SER A 172 1.31 8.34 -7.68
N ASN A 173 0.11 8.37 -7.11
CA ASN A 173 -0.64 7.18 -6.77
C ASN A 173 -0.98 6.36 -8.03
N ALA A 174 -1.27 7.01 -9.14
CA ALA A 174 -1.48 6.35 -10.43
C ALA A 174 -0.25 5.55 -10.88
N GLN A 175 0.96 6.13 -10.77
CA GLN A 175 2.19 5.41 -11.12
C GLN A 175 2.49 4.28 -10.13
N ALA A 176 2.25 4.48 -8.83
CA ALA A 176 2.42 3.46 -7.80
C ALA A 176 1.48 2.28 -8.04
N SER A 177 0.21 2.53 -8.35
CA SER A 177 -0.79 1.51 -8.65
C SER A 177 -0.43 0.71 -9.91
N ARG A 178 -0.07 1.38 -11.01
CA ARG A 178 0.37 0.69 -12.22
C ARG A 178 1.62 -0.15 -11.98
N PHE A 179 2.58 0.36 -11.22
CA PHE A 179 3.80 -0.39 -10.90
C PHE A 179 3.51 -1.62 -10.05
N ALA A 180 2.63 -1.52 -9.05
CA ALA A 180 2.16 -2.66 -8.26
C ALA A 180 1.46 -3.71 -9.15
N GLY A 181 0.61 -3.27 -10.08
CA GLY A 181 -0.04 -4.14 -11.07
C GLY A 181 0.97 -4.87 -11.97
N GLN A 182 1.99 -4.17 -12.46
CA GLN A 182 3.06 -4.76 -13.28
C GLN A 182 3.86 -5.81 -12.51
N ILE A 183 4.16 -5.58 -11.23
CA ILE A 183 4.83 -6.57 -10.38
C ILE A 183 3.96 -7.83 -10.26
N ALA A 184 2.69 -7.68 -9.90
CA ALA A 184 1.78 -8.80 -9.75
C ALA A 184 1.62 -9.59 -11.05
N GLN A 185 1.49 -8.92 -12.20
CA GLN A 185 1.39 -9.56 -13.51
C GLN A 185 2.68 -10.31 -13.91
N ALA A 186 3.84 -9.76 -13.58
CA ALA A 186 5.12 -10.39 -13.89
C ALA A 186 5.39 -11.66 -13.05
N THR A 187 4.76 -11.78 -11.89
CA THR A 187 4.85 -12.97 -11.01
C THR A 187 3.82 -14.06 -11.36
N GLN A 188 2.91 -13.80 -12.31
CA GLN A 188 1.94 -14.78 -12.84
C GLN A 188 2.53 -15.74 -13.88
N LYS A 189 3.72 -15.46 -14.38
CA LYS A 189 4.43 -16.27 -15.38
C LYS A 189 5.33 -17.28 -14.68
#